data_7c8316d71c0c1e79591810ef7944e02d
#
_entry.id   7c8316d71c0c1e79591810ef7944e02d
#
_cell.length_a   1.000
_cell.length_b   1.000
_cell.length_c   1.000
_cell.angle_alpha   90.00
_cell.angle_beta   90.00
_cell.angle_gamma   90.00
#
_symmetry.space_group_name_H-M   'P 1'
#
loop_
_entity.id
_entity.type
_entity.pdbx_description
1 polymer ?
#
loop_
_entity_poly.entity_id
_entity_poly.type
_entity_poly.pdbx_seq_one_letter_code
_entity_poly.pdbx_strand_id
1 'polypeptide(L)'
;DVERSRGLGDVYKRQSFKYFIDGLQQGTITLYKGFTYNFDLSSVPSSHPFKIGTSANGNQYTSGVSTSGNIMSFTVPLDAPSTLYYYCQYHSNMGGTITINSLGSVS
;
A
#
# COMPACT_ATOMS: atom_id res chain seq x y z
N ASP A 1 -12.62 2.10 -15.60
CA ASP A 1 -11.80 1.77 -14.49
C ASP A 1 -10.99 0.58 -14.69
N VAL A 2 -9.81 0.61 -14.21
CA VAL A 2 -8.90 -0.52 -14.27
C VAL A 2 -8.64 -0.99 -12.84
N GLU A 3 -8.81 -2.28 -12.62
CA GLU A 3 -8.54 -2.86 -11.34
C GLU A 3 -7.29 -3.71 -11.43
N ARG A 4 -6.37 -3.52 -10.52
CA ARG A 4 -5.13 -4.28 -10.53
C ARG A 4 -4.91 -4.90 -9.17
N SER A 5 -4.29 -6.07 -9.18
CA SER A 5 -3.92 -6.74 -7.95
C SER A 5 -2.42 -6.62 -7.73
N ARG A 6 -2.05 -6.43 -6.48
CA ARG A 6 -0.67 -6.40 -6.08
C ARG A 6 -0.39 -7.53 -5.15
N GLY A 7 0.62 -8.31 -5.45
CA GLY A 7 1.05 -9.36 -4.55
C GLY A 7 1.79 -8.76 -3.38
N LEU A 8 1.34 -9.07 -2.18
CA LEU A 8 1.92 -8.52 -0.97
C LEU A 8 2.26 -9.66 -0.03
N GLY A 9 3.45 -9.62 0.50
CA GLY A 9 3.85 -10.57 1.50
C GLY A 9 4.75 -9.91 2.49
N ASP A 10 5.09 -10.61 3.54
CA ASP A 10 6.13 -10.11 4.42
C ASP A 10 7.07 -11.26 4.73
N VAL A 11 8.28 -10.90 5.11
CA VAL A 11 9.32 -11.86 5.39
C VAL A 11 9.87 -11.55 6.76
N TYR A 12 9.91 -12.57 7.60
CA TYR A 12 10.54 -12.45 8.90
C TYR A 12 12.04 -12.59 8.74
N LYS A 13 12.75 -11.61 9.20
CA LYS A 13 14.19 -11.69 9.28
C LYS A 13 14.59 -11.61 10.73
N ARG A 14 15.76 -12.14 11.04
CA ARG A 14 16.20 -12.29 12.41
C ARG A 14 16.05 -11.00 13.20
N GLN A 15 16.29 -9.85 12.58
CA GLN A 15 16.32 -8.58 13.27
C GLN A 15 15.28 -7.60 12.83
N SER A 16 14.48 -7.92 11.81
CA SER A 16 13.49 -6.98 11.33
C SER A 16 12.47 -7.69 10.47
N PHE A 17 11.30 -7.06 10.38
CA PHE A 17 10.24 -7.51 9.50
C PHE A 17 10.12 -6.50 8.38
N LYS A 18 9.95 -6.97 7.16
CA LYS A 18 9.81 -6.11 5.98
C LYS A 18 8.67 -6.62 5.12
N TYR A 19 7.91 -5.70 4.56
CA TYR A 19 6.94 -6.06 3.55
C TYR A 19 7.64 -6.25 2.21
N PHE A 20 7.10 -7.19 1.43
CA PHE A 20 7.56 -7.40 0.07
C PHE A 20 6.38 -7.13 -0.85
N ILE A 21 6.61 -6.33 -1.88
CA ILE A 21 5.60 -6.01 -2.89
C ILE A 21 6.04 -6.68 -4.17
N ASP A 22 5.23 -7.62 -4.65
CA ASP A 22 5.54 -8.36 -5.88
C ASP A 22 6.96 -8.94 -5.85
N GLY A 23 7.37 -9.41 -4.67
CA GLY A 23 8.67 -10.03 -4.50
C GLY A 23 9.80 -9.08 -4.18
N LEU A 24 9.53 -7.78 -4.08
CA LEU A 24 10.57 -6.78 -3.85
C LEU A 24 10.47 -6.22 -2.43
N GLN A 25 11.56 -6.33 -1.69
CA GLN A 25 11.57 -5.85 -0.31
C GLN A 25 11.31 -4.35 -0.28
N GLN A 26 10.30 -3.95 0.46
CA GLN A 26 9.89 -2.56 0.62
C GLN A 26 9.78 -1.84 -0.73
N GLY A 27 9.22 -2.55 -1.72
CA GLY A 27 9.15 -2.02 -3.08
C GLY A 27 8.33 -0.75 -3.17
N THR A 28 8.77 0.13 -4.05
CA THR A 28 8.00 1.34 -4.35
C THR A 28 6.83 0.97 -5.24
N ILE A 29 5.65 1.50 -4.89
CA ILE A 29 4.42 1.25 -5.64
C ILE A 29 4.05 2.52 -6.36
N THR A 30 3.68 2.41 -7.64
CA THR A 30 3.15 3.55 -8.40
C THR A 30 1.69 3.30 -8.70
N LEU A 31 0.85 4.22 -8.30
CA LEU A 31 -0.59 4.14 -8.51
C LEU A 31 -1.06 5.40 -9.23
N TYR A 32 -2.21 5.30 -9.89
CA TYR A 32 -2.78 6.41 -10.64
C TYR A 32 -4.13 6.80 -10.07
N LYS A 33 -4.37 8.09 -10.00
CA LYS A 33 -5.63 8.61 -9.49
C LYS A 33 -6.79 8.09 -10.34
N GLY A 34 -7.88 7.76 -9.68
CA GLY A 34 -9.10 7.31 -10.33
C GLY A 34 -9.19 5.81 -10.56
N PHE A 35 -8.10 5.08 -10.33
CA PHE A 35 -8.11 3.63 -10.51
C PHE A 35 -8.19 2.91 -9.17
N THR A 36 -8.66 1.67 -9.23
CA THR A 36 -8.78 0.83 -8.05
C THR A 36 -7.70 -0.24 -8.09
N TYR A 37 -7.02 -0.40 -6.95
CA TYR A 37 -5.97 -1.39 -6.80
C TYR A 37 -6.31 -2.29 -5.63
N ASN A 38 -6.08 -3.58 -5.82
CA ASN A 38 -6.30 -4.55 -4.76
C ASN A 38 -4.98 -5.05 -4.23
N PHE A 39 -4.85 -5.03 -2.89
CA PHE A 39 -3.69 -5.60 -2.23
C PHE A 39 -4.10 -6.91 -1.62
N ASP A 40 -3.43 -7.98 -2.03
CA ASP A 40 -3.71 -9.31 -1.53
C ASP A 40 -2.90 -9.52 -0.26
N LEU A 41 -3.59 -9.52 0.87
CA LEU A 41 -2.95 -9.64 2.18
C LEU A 41 -2.93 -11.07 2.70
N SER A 42 -3.25 -12.05 1.86
CA SER A 42 -3.37 -13.43 2.32
C SER A 42 -2.05 -13.98 2.87
N SER A 43 -0.92 -13.42 2.42
CA SER A 43 0.39 -13.84 2.90
C SER A 43 0.93 -12.97 4.03
N VAL A 44 0.12 -12.03 4.52
CA VAL A 44 0.55 -11.11 5.57
C VAL A 44 -0.08 -11.55 6.89
N PRO A 45 0.73 -11.88 7.89
CA PRO A 45 0.19 -12.30 9.18
C PRO A 45 -0.59 -11.19 9.87
N SER A 46 -1.53 -11.56 10.72
CA SER A 46 -2.32 -10.57 11.46
C SER A 46 -1.47 -9.74 12.43
N SER A 47 -0.27 -10.22 12.76
CA SER A 47 0.65 -9.46 13.59
C SER A 47 1.32 -8.31 12.84
N HIS A 48 1.15 -8.23 11.52
CA HIS A 48 1.73 -7.16 10.69
C HIS A 48 0.63 -6.48 9.89
N PRO A 49 -0.27 -5.71 10.53
CA PRO A 49 -1.37 -5.07 9.80
C PRO A 49 -0.84 -4.05 8.80
N PHE A 50 -1.26 -4.20 7.56
CA PHE A 50 -0.84 -3.34 6.45
C PHE A 50 -1.73 -2.10 6.43
N LYS A 51 -1.11 -0.94 6.43
CA LYS A 51 -1.82 0.35 6.44
C LYS A 51 -1.22 1.27 5.39
N ILE A 52 -2.03 2.20 4.94
CA ILE A 52 -1.58 3.29 4.07
C ILE A 52 -1.61 4.57 4.88
N GLY A 53 -0.59 5.38 4.76
CA GLY A 53 -0.49 6.60 5.54
C GLY A 53 0.15 7.73 4.79
N THR A 54 0.11 8.91 5.39
CA THR A 54 0.72 10.09 4.82
C THR A 54 2.16 10.28 5.31
N SER A 55 2.61 9.45 6.22
CA SER A 55 4.00 9.43 6.65
C SER A 55 4.49 7.99 6.68
N ALA A 56 5.80 7.84 6.77
CA ALA A 56 6.43 6.53 6.60
C ALA A 56 5.99 5.50 7.62
N ASN A 57 5.57 5.93 8.80
CA ASN A 57 5.21 4.99 9.86
C ASN A 57 3.93 5.39 10.57
N GLY A 58 3.05 6.13 9.92
CA GLY A 58 1.82 6.51 10.60
C GLY A 58 0.93 7.43 9.79
N ASN A 59 0.02 8.11 10.51
CA ASN A 59 -0.95 9.02 9.92
C ASN A 59 -1.80 8.33 8.87
N GLN A 60 -2.55 7.34 9.31
CA GLN A 60 -3.30 6.47 8.41
C GLN A 60 -4.20 7.26 7.46
N TYR A 61 -4.14 6.87 6.18
CA TYR A 61 -4.94 7.47 5.11
C TYR A 61 -6.00 6.46 4.73
N THR A 62 -7.26 6.83 4.87
CA THR A 62 -8.36 5.88 4.67
C THR A 62 -9.26 6.23 3.49
N SER A 63 -9.07 7.38 2.86
CA SER A 63 -9.92 7.78 1.74
C SER A 63 -9.79 6.80 0.58
N GLY A 64 -10.89 6.21 0.17
CA GLY A 64 -10.90 5.25 -0.92
C GLY A 64 -10.43 3.86 -0.54
N VAL A 65 -10.16 3.61 0.73
CA VAL A 65 -9.65 2.32 1.18
C VAL A 65 -10.80 1.51 1.77
N SER A 66 -10.92 0.26 1.33
CA SER A 66 -11.86 -0.68 1.95
C SER A 66 -11.20 -2.05 1.99
N THR A 67 -11.62 -2.86 2.94
CA THR A 67 -11.05 -4.19 3.11
C THR A 67 -12.17 -5.22 3.18
N SER A 68 -11.99 -6.30 2.45
CA SER A 68 -12.93 -7.41 2.48
C SER A 68 -12.11 -8.70 2.53
N GLY A 69 -12.22 -9.43 3.64
CA GLY A 69 -11.41 -10.61 3.82
C GLY A 69 -9.93 -10.26 3.80
N ASN A 70 -9.20 -10.90 2.92
CA ASN A 70 -7.75 -10.67 2.79
C ASN A 70 -7.40 -9.70 1.66
N ILE A 71 -8.39 -8.97 1.15
CA ILE A 71 -8.15 -8.03 0.06
C ILE A 71 -8.42 -6.62 0.55
N MET A 72 -7.44 -5.76 0.44
CA MET A 72 -7.61 -4.32 0.66
C MET A 72 -7.72 -3.66 -0.71
N SER A 73 -8.83 -2.98 -0.94
CA SER A 73 -9.06 -2.26 -2.20
C SER A 73 -8.84 -0.78 -1.96
N PHE A 74 -8.06 -0.17 -2.81
CA PHE A 74 -7.77 1.25 -2.71
C PHE A 74 -8.13 1.91 -4.04
N THR A 75 -9.21 2.70 -4.02
CA THR A 75 -9.55 3.54 -5.15
C THR A 75 -8.91 4.90 -4.91
N VAL A 76 -7.93 5.24 -5.72
CA VAL A 76 -7.11 6.42 -5.47
C VAL A 76 -7.93 7.66 -5.75
N PRO A 77 -8.20 8.50 -4.73
CA PRO A 77 -8.99 9.71 -4.94
C PRO A 77 -8.29 10.68 -5.87
N LEU A 78 -9.09 11.52 -6.54
CA LEU A 78 -8.52 12.51 -7.44
C LEU A 78 -7.75 13.58 -6.70
N ASP A 79 -8.03 13.76 -5.41
CA ASP A 79 -7.32 14.73 -4.57
C ASP A 79 -6.27 14.08 -3.67
N ALA A 80 -5.86 12.86 -3.97
CA ALA A 80 -4.85 12.18 -3.18
C ALA A 80 -3.52 12.91 -3.25
N PRO A 81 -2.72 12.89 -2.16
CA PRO A 81 -1.38 13.46 -2.20
C PRO A 81 -0.51 12.72 -3.21
N SER A 82 0.53 13.38 -3.69
CA SER A 82 1.43 12.76 -4.67
C SER A 82 2.28 11.65 -4.06
N THR A 83 2.42 11.63 -2.75
CA THR A 83 3.20 10.59 -2.06
C THR A 83 2.41 10.09 -0.88
N LEU A 84 2.26 8.79 -0.83
CA LEU A 84 1.75 8.10 0.34
C LEU A 84 2.76 7.03 0.74
N TYR A 85 2.47 6.34 1.81
CA TYR A 85 3.36 5.30 2.32
C TYR A 85 2.51 4.13 2.76
N TYR A 86 3.06 2.92 2.64
CA TYR A 86 2.45 1.77 3.31
C TYR A 86 3.34 1.41 4.48
N TYR A 87 2.72 0.94 5.56
CA TYR A 87 3.45 0.70 6.79
C TYR A 87 2.77 -0.39 7.59
N CYS A 88 3.47 -0.92 8.57
CA CYS A 88 2.92 -1.85 9.53
C CYS A 88 2.52 -1.09 10.79
N GLN A 89 1.32 -1.35 11.27
CA GLN A 89 0.81 -0.64 12.43
C GLN A 89 1.68 -0.84 13.67
N TYR A 90 2.33 -2.00 13.78
CA TYR A 90 3.05 -2.35 15.01
C TYR A 90 4.56 -2.33 14.88
N HIS A 91 5.11 -2.19 13.68
CA HIS A 91 6.56 -2.25 13.48
C HIS A 91 7.00 -1.12 12.57
N SER A 92 8.01 -0.38 13.02
CA SER A 92 8.55 0.70 12.21
C SER A 92 9.37 0.14 11.05
N ASN A 93 9.41 0.90 9.97
CA ASN A 93 10.32 0.65 8.85
C ASN A 93 10.07 -0.67 8.12
N MET A 94 8.84 -1.19 8.17
CA MET A 94 8.47 -2.37 7.39
C MET A 94 8.04 -2.03 5.98
N GLY A 95 7.56 -0.83 5.74
CA GLY A 95 6.91 -0.47 4.50
C GLY A 95 7.78 0.32 3.55
N GLY A 96 7.12 0.97 2.62
CA GLY A 96 7.80 1.73 1.58
C GLY A 96 6.93 2.85 1.06
N THR A 97 7.29 3.36 -0.11
CA THR A 97 6.68 4.55 -0.68
C THR A 97 5.64 4.18 -1.74
N ILE A 98 4.56 4.93 -1.75
CA ILE A 98 3.53 4.86 -2.79
C ILE A 98 3.58 6.18 -3.55
N THR A 99 3.91 6.14 -4.83
CA THR A 99 3.89 7.31 -5.69
C THR A 99 2.53 7.40 -6.36
N ILE A 100 1.88 8.54 -6.25
CA ILE A 100 0.56 8.76 -6.82
C ILE A 100 0.69 9.69 -8.01
N ASN A 101 0.34 9.20 -9.18
CA ASN A 101 0.40 9.98 -10.41
C ASN A 101 -0.98 10.22 -10.97
N SER A 102 -1.10 11.27 -11.78
CA SER A 102 -2.29 11.48 -12.59
C SER A 102 -2.06 10.90 -13.97
N LEU A 103 -3.12 10.30 -14.56
CA LEU A 103 -2.99 9.96 -15.94
C LEU A 103 -3.25 11.20 -16.70
N GLY A 104 -2.38 11.75 -17.19
CA GLY A 104 -2.51 12.69 -18.04
C GLY A 104 -3.26 13.79 -17.87
N SER A 105 -2.91 14.53 -17.77
CA SER A 105 -3.46 15.51 -17.79
C SER A 105 -3.60 15.96 -18.89
N VAL A 106 -4.13 15.82 -19.43
CA VAL A 106 -4.27 16.21 -20.37
C VAL A 106 -4.60 17.24 -20.40
N SER A 107 -4.47 17.69 -20.20
CA SER A 107 -4.70 18.58 -20.02
C SER A 107 -4.85 19.13 -20.48
#